data_208101e926d1c68980103b5753a4a77c
#
_entry.id   208101e926d1c68980103b5753a4a77c
#
_cell.length_a   1.000
_cell.length_b   1.000
_cell.length_c   1.000
_cell.angle_alpha   90.00
_cell.angle_beta   90.00
_cell.angle_gamma   90.00
#
_symmetry.space_group_name_H-M   'P 1'
#
loop_
_entity.id
_entity.type
_entity.pdbx_description
1 polymer ?
#
loop_
_entity_poly.entity_id
_entity_poly.type
_entity_poly.pdbx_seq_one_letter_code
_entity_poly.pdbx_strand_id
1 'polypeptide(L)'
;MILHILSSEMHREALEVPFELPKSFLESHQVVAVLTGGTEAKFIQLVEEGLIDLKRPVYLMVSGHSNSLAASLEILSYIRLHKGVGKVMMNAEDTELPESGEGLQVTGTPSEALLQSEKKQRLGVIGMPSDWLIASHVDYKDVLRAMNIELVDIPIEEVTRLGEVDPGMKGAEVIYARLKELVAQYDLQGVTLRCFDLLTTVKNTGCIALSKLNDEGIPAACEGDIPTLLTMMICKKMTGELCFQVNPARIQANGEMLFAHCTLPLGMTEKHEYTTHFESGIGVAIHGDLPTGDYTLVKLSGDMKRLLAIDVELERCQFESNLCRTQVWIKTTPEVAQYFLTNPIANHHVLIKGHHEAKFRN
;
A
#
# COMPACT_ATOMS: atom_id res chain seq x y z
N MET A 1 15.31 10.90 27.39
CA MET A 1 14.42 11.37 26.32
C MET A 1 15.04 11.03 25.00
N ILE A 2 14.43 10.16 24.23
CA ILE A 2 14.95 9.78 22.91
C ILE A 2 13.78 9.86 21.94
N LEU A 3 13.83 10.81 20.99
CA LEU A 3 13.03 10.80 19.78
C LEU A 3 13.80 9.99 18.74
N HIS A 4 13.25 8.87 18.32
CA HIS A 4 13.83 8.10 17.23
C HIS A 4 13.39 8.69 15.90
N ILE A 5 14.34 8.93 14.99
CA ILE A 5 14.08 9.52 13.67
C ILE A 5 14.40 8.46 12.61
N LEU A 6 13.41 8.14 11.80
CA LEU A 6 13.51 7.19 10.71
C LEU A 6 13.44 7.91 9.36
N SER A 7 14.50 7.78 8.55
CA SER A 7 14.55 8.27 7.18
C SER A 7 15.31 7.30 6.29
N SER A 8 14.98 7.29 5.01
CA SER A 8 15.63 6.46 3.98
C SER A 8 16.57 7.32 3.13
N GLU A 9 17.71 6.74 2.73
CA GLU A 9 18.66 7.39 1.82
C GLU A 9 18.10 7.60 0.40
N MET A 10 16.99 6.97 0.06
CA MET A 10 16.30 7.18 -1.21
C MET A 10 15.72 8.60 -1.34
N HIS A 11 15.43 9.26 -0.21
CA HIS A 11 14.94 10.62 -0.15
C HIS A 11 16.08 11.55 0.26
N ARG A 12 16.64 12.26 -0.71
CA ARG A 12 17.85 13.08 -0.54
C ARG A 12 17.62 14.47 0.04
N GLU A 13 16.38 14.85 0.30
CA GLU A 13 16.04 16.14 0.89
C GLU A 13 16.31 16.14 2.39
N ALA A 14 16.78 17.29 2.90
CA ALA A 14 16.88 17.50 4.34
C ALA A 14 15.47 17.45 4.94
N LEU A 15 15.21 16.42 5.73
CA LEU A 15 13.90 16.17 6.32
C LEU A 15 13.90 16.66 7.75
N GLU A 16 13.04 17.62 8.03
CA GLU A 16 12.80 18.14 9.37
C GLU A 16 11.74 17.31 10.09
N VAL A 17 11.81 17.27 11.41
CA VAL A 17 10.75 16.68 12.25
C VAL A 17 9.45 17.43 11.97
N PRO A 18 8.33 16.74 11.69
CA PRO A 18 7.11 17.37 11.15
C PRO A 18 6.50 18.47 12.04
N PHE A 19 6.62 18.30 13.35
CA PHE A 19 6.12 19.25 14.37
C PHE A 19 6.82 19.02 15.69
N GLU A 20 6.77 20.03 16.57
CA GLU A 20 7.34 19.94 17.91
C GLU A 20 6.31 19.34 18.88
N LEU A 21 6.79 18.51 19.81
CA LEU A 21 6.01 17.99 20.93
C LEU A 21 6.53 18.56 22.25
N PRO A 22 5.67 18.74 23.25
CA PRO A 22 6.09 19.14 24.59
C PRO A 22 7.16 18.19 25.13
N LYS A 23 8.19 18.74 25.78
CA LYS A 23 9.27 17.95 26.39
C LYS A 23 8.75 16.90 27.35
N SER A 24 7.75 17.25 28.15
CA SER A 24 7.08 16.34 29.09
C SER A 24 6.42 15.15 28.41
N PHE A 25 5.87 15.35 27.20
CA PHE A 25 5.31 14.26 26.40
C PHE A 25 6.41 13.29 25.92
N LEU A 26 7.50 13.82 25.37
CA LEU A 26 8.65 13.03 24.92
C LEU A 26 9.35 12.27 26.05
N GLU A 27 9.31 12.80 27.30
CA GLU A 27 9.89 12.14 28.48
C GLU A 27 9.05 10.96 28.99
N SER A 28 7.75 10.97 28.74
CA SER A 28 6.79 9.97 29.24
C SER A 28 6.35 8.94 28.20
N HIS A 29 6.54 9.21 26.90
CA HIS A 29 6.05 8.37 25.80
C HIS A 29 7.16 7.94 24.86
N GLN A 30 6.92 6.82 24.14
CA GLN A 30 7.77 6.37 23.04
C GLN A 30 7.29 7.04 21.75
N VAL A 31 8.14 7.88 21.18
CA VAL A 31 7.81 8.63 19.95
C VAL A 31 8.84 8.32 18.87
N VAL A 32 8.35 7.99 17.68
CA VAL A 32 9.14 7.74 16.49
C VAL A 32 8.71 8.70 15.39
N ALA A 33 9.61 9.54 14.91
CA ALA A 33 9.38 10.38 13.74
C ALA A 33 9.70 9.57 12.47
N VAL A 34 8.68 9.21 11.71
CA VAL A 34 8.80 8.51 10.43
C VAL A 34 8.77 9.57 9.33
N LEU A 35 9.94 9.90 8.78
CA LEU A 35 10.07 10.98 7.81
C LEU A 35 9.83 10.52 6.38
N THR A 36 10.13 9.24 6.08
CA THR A 36 10.01 8.67 4.73
C THR A 36 9.53 7.23 4.75
N GLY A 37 9.07 6.74 3.61
CA GLY A 37 8.93 5.31 3.33
C GLY A 37 10.28 4.57 3.29
N GLY A 38 10.24 3.24 3.28
CA GLY A 38 11.42 2.36 3.26
C GLY A 38 12.20 2.37 4.58
N THR A 39 11.54 2.69 5.69
CA THR A 39 12.13 2.78 7.05
C THR A 39 11.61 1.73 8.02
N GLU A 40 10.70 0.89 7.58
CA GLU A 40 9.98 -0.08 8.39
C GLU A 40 10.92 -1.13 9.00
N ALA A 41 11.93 -1.59 8.25
CA ALA A 41 12.95 -2.50 8.78
C ALA A 41 13.80 -1.85 9.90
N LYS A 42 14.05 -0.53 9.81
CA LYS A 42 14.74 0.21 10.88
C LYS A 42 13.89 0.26 12.15
N PHE A 43 12.57 0.32 12.03
CA PHE A 43 11.68 0.23 13.20
C PHE A 43 11.79 -1.14 13.88
N ILE A 44 11.81 -2.23 13.11
CA ILE A 44 12.01 -3.58 13.67
C ILE A 44 13.34 -3.64 14.42
N GLN A 45 14.42 -3.09 13.84
CA GLN A 45 15.72 -3.03 14.52
C GLN A 45 15.64 -2.31 15.86
N LEU A 46 14.94 -1.17 15.97
CA LEU A 46 14.74 -0.47 17.24
C LEU A 46 14.03 -1.35 18.29
N VAL A 47 13.07 -2.17 17.87
CA VAL A 47 12.37 -3.13 18.74
C VAL A 47 13.32 -4.25 19.18
N GLU A 48 14.10 -4.83 18.29
CA GLU A 48 15.06 -5.92 18.56
C GLU A 48 16.20 -5.46 19.49
N GLU A 49 16.66 -4.22 19.34
CA GLU A 49 17.64 -3.59 20.21
C GLU A 49 17.08 -3.17 21.58
N GLY A 50 15.76 -3.32 21.80
CA GLY A 50 15.09 -2.95 23.05
C GLY A 50 14.95 -1.43 23.25
N LEU A 51 15.14 -0.64 22.21
CA LEU A 51 14.98 0.81 22.21
C LEU A 51 13.50 1.23 22.16
N ILE A 52 12.66 0.35 21.57
CA ILE A 52 11.19 0.46 21.56
C ILE A 52 10.61 -0.80 22.22
N ASP A 53 9.80 -0.61 23.25
CA ASP A 53 9.07 -1.68 23.95
C ASP A 53 7.61 -1.71 23.48
N LEU A 54 7.22 -2.73 22.72
CA LEU A 54 5.85 -2.89 22.19
C LEU A 54 4.78 -3.11 23.29
N LYS A 55 5.17 -3.34 24.56
CA LYS A 55 4.22 -3.39 25.69
C LYS A 55 3.77 -2.01 26.15
N ARG A 56 4.44 -0.96 25.69
CA ARG A 56 4.10 0.44 25.95
C ARG A 56 3.57 1.08 24.66
N PRO A 57 2.65 2.06 24.75
CA PRO A 57 2.18 2.76 23.56
C PRO A 57 3.30 3.41 22.75
N VAL A 58 3.20 3.32 21.41
CA VAL A 58 4.14 3.93 20.47
C VAL A 58 3.41 4.98 19.64
N TYR A 59 3.95 6.18 19.57
CA TYR A 59 3.43 7.28 18.78
C TYR A 59 4.31 7.48 17.54
N LEU A 60 3.68 7.50 16.36
CA LEU A 60 4.35 7.64 15.07
C LEU A 60 4.05 9.04 14.50
N MET A 61 5.03 9.93 14.49
CA MET A 61 4.91 11.25 13.88
C MET A 61 5.17 11.16 12.37
N VAL A 62 4.30 11.74 11.56
CA VAL A 62 4.42 11.69 10.08
C VAL A 62 4.35 13.09 9.47
N SER A 63 5.05 13.29 8.36
CA SER A 63 5.06 14.55 7.61
C SER A 63 3.94 14.67 6.57
N GLY A 64 3.34 13.54 6.17
CA GLY A 64 2.40 13.50 5.03
C GLY A 64 3.08 13.65 3.67
N HIS A 65 4.41 13.49 3.62
CA HIS A 65 5.23 13.53 2.40
C HIS A 65 6.11 12.27 2.33
N SER A 66 6.72 12.01 1.17
CA SER A 66 7.76 11.00 1.00
C SER A 66 7.36 9.61 1.54
N ASN A 67 6.10 9.23 1.40
CA ASN A 67 5.52 7.97 1.89
C ASN A 67 5.67 7.73 3.41
N SER A 68 5.85 8.80 4.20
CA SER A 68 5.97 8.71 5.67
C SER A 68 4.73 8.09 6.33
N LEU A 69 3.52 8.45 5.88
CA LEU A 69 2.29 7.86 6.40
C LEU A 69 2.18 6.38 6.01
N ALA A 70 2.48 6.04 4.75
CA ALA A 70 2.47 4.67 4.26
C ALA A 70 3.33 3.73 5.12
N ALA A 71 4.60 4.14 5.39
CA ALA A 71 5.49 3.41 6.29
C ALA A 71 4.93 3.30 7.70
N SER A 72 4.35 4.38 8.22
CA SER A 72 3.77 4.38 9.56
C SER A 72 2.56 3.45 9.70
N LEU A 73 1.79 3.22 8.62
CA LEU A 73 0.69 2.25 8.65
C LEU A 73 1.18 0.80 8.70
N GLU A 74 2.27 0.47 7.98
CA GLU A 74 2.94 -0.83 8.12
C GLU A 74 3.49 -1.02 9.54
N ILE A 75 4.18 -0.01 10.07
CA ILE A 75 4.71 -0.03 11.44
C ILE A 75 3.58 -0.18 12.47
N LEU A 76 2.51 0.59 12.36
CA LEU A 76 1.38 0.52 13.29
C LEU A 76 0.69 -0.85 13.22
N SER A 77 0.51 -1.38 12.01
CA SER A 77 -0.04 -2.72 11.82
C SER A 77 0.86 -3.81 12.40
N TYR A 78 2.18 -3.69 12.24
CA TYR A 78 3.16 -4.56 12.90
C TYR A 78 3.03 -4.49 14.42
N ILE A 79 2.95 -3.30 15.02
CA ILE A 79 2.71 -3.11 16.47
C ILE A 79 1.44 -3.86 16.89
N ARG A 80 0.35 -3.73 16.14
CA ARG A 80 -0.94 -4.39 16.41
C ARG A 80 -0.86 -5.91 16.32
N LEU A 81 -0.19 -6.44 15.31
CA LEU A 81 0.04 -7.89 15.16
C LEU A 81 0.81 -8.47 16.35
N HIS A 82 1.68 -7.68 16.98
CA HIS A 82 2.41 -8.04 18.20
C HIS A 82 1.67 -7.66 19.49
N LYS A 83 0.35 -7.38 19.42
CA LYS A 83 -0.53 -7.02 20.54
C LYS A 83 -0.14 -5.73 21.25
N GLY A 84 0.65 -4.89 20.59
CA GLY A 84 1.00 -3.56 21.05
C GLY A 84 -0.10 -2.53 20.77
N VAL A 85 0.08 -1.35 21.34
CA VAL A 85 -0.79 -0.19 21.11
C VAL A 85 0.05 0.91 20.47
N GLY A 86 -0.51 1.60 19.49
CA GLY A 86 0.16 2.73 18.86
C GLY A 86 -0.84 3.65 18.16
N LYS A 87 -0.34 4.80 17.77
CA LYS A 87 -1.11 5.79 17.03
C LYS A 87 -0.21 6.56 16.07
N VAL A 88 -0.72 6.84 14.88
CA VAL A 88 -0.14 7.81 13.95
C VAL A 88 -0.61 9.20 14.32
N MET A 89 0.32 10.15 14.39
CA MET A 89 0.10 11.56 14.70
C MET A 89 0.35 12.39 13.44
N MET A 90 -0.67 13.12 12.99
CA MET A 90 -0.57 14.04 11.86
C MET A 90 -0.23 15.47 12.30
N ASN A 91 -0.38 15.78 13.60
CA ASN A 91 -0.06 17.07 14.22
C ASN A 91 0.22 16.90 15.72
N ALA A 92 0.67 17.97 16.37
CA ALA A 92 1.05 17.97 17.79
C ALA A 92 -0.11 17.80 18.78
N GLU A 93 -1.34 18.02 18.34
CA GLU A 93 -2.54 17.93 19.19
C GLU A 93 -3.09 16.48 19.22
N ASP A 94 -2.65 15.63 18.32
CA ASP A 94 -3.15 14.27 18.08
C ASP A 94 -2.57 13.24 19.08
N THR A 95 -2.56 13.58 20.38
CA THR A 95 -1.89 12.80 21.43
C THR A 95 -2.77 11.78 22.16
N GLU A 96 -4.09 11.84 21.99
CA GLU A 96 -5.00 10.91 22.66
C GLU A 96 -4.95 9.53 22.02
N LEU A 97 -4.75 8.50 22.83
CA LEU A 97 -4.89 7.11 22.37
C LEU A 97 -6.37 6.74 22.33
N PRO A 98 -6.78 5.89 21.39
CA PRO A 98 -8.12 5.32 21.42
C PRO A 98 -8.29 4.48 22.68
N GLU A 99 -9.46 4.51 23.29
CA GLU A 99 -9.80 3.62 24.40
C GLU A 99 -9.61 2.15 23.96
N SER A 100 -9.00 1.36 24.84
CA SER A 100 -8.70 -0.04 24.56
C SER A 100 -10.00 -0.83 24.40
N GLY A 101 -10.31 -1.28 23.19
CA GLY A 101 -11.42 -2.20 22.89
C GLY A 101 -12.49 -1.67 21.95
N GLU A 102 -12.62 -0.39 21.74
CA GLU A 102 -13.50 0.18 20.72
C GLU A 102 -12.74 0.43 19.41
N GLY A 103 -12.28 -0.63 18.79
CA GLY A 103 -11.91 -0.56 17.37
C GLY A 103 -13.18 -0.30 16.58
N LEU A 104 -13.27 0.89 16.00
CA LEU A 104 -14.31 1.26 15.05
C LEU A 104 -14.59 0.07 14.11
N GLN A 105 -15.84 -0.36 14.03
CA GLN A 105 -16.26 -1.50 13.20
C GLN A 105 -16.27 -1.16 11.70
N VAL A 106 -15.25 -0.45 11.23
CA VAL A 106 -15.08 -0.19 9.78
C VAL A 106 -14.53 -1.41 9.04
N THR A 107 -13.99 -2.41 9.76
CA THR A 107 -13.57 -3.68 9.18
C THR A 107 -14.51 -4.80 9.60
N GLY A 108 -14.82 -5.71 8.67
CA GLY A 108 -15.57 -6.93 8.90
C GLY A 108 -14.70 -8.18 8.79
N THR A 109 -15.28 -9.34 9.10
CA THR A 109 -14.70 -10.64 8.77
C THR A 109 -15.23 -11.06 7.41
N PRO A 110 -14.36 -11.36 6.42
CA PRO A 110 -14.82 -11.79 5.12
C PRO A 110 -15.50 -13.14 5.21
N SER A 111 -16.61 -13.33 4.47
CA SER A 111 -17.27 -14.63 4.39
C SER A 111 -16.44 -15.62 3.55
N GLU A 112 -16.65 -16.92 3.78
CA GLU A 112 -16.02 -17.97 2.97
C GLU A 112 -16.40 -17.83 1.49
N ALA A 113 -17.67 -17.52 1.19
CA ALA A 113 -18.15 -17.30 -0.18
C ALA A 113 -17.46 -16.12 -0.88
N LEU A 114 -17.11 -15.08 -0.12
CA LEU A 114 -16.35 -13.93 -0.65
C LEU A 114 -14.91 -14.35 -1.00
N LEU A 115 -14.25 -15.10 -0.13
CA LEU A 115 -12.87 -15.49 -0.29
C LEU A 115 -12.69 -16.55 -1.38
N GLN A 116 -13.46 -17.63 -1.33
CA GLN A 116 -13.21 -18.84 -2.08
C GLN A 116 -13.47 -18.68 -3.59
N SER A 117 -12.51 -19.05 -4.42
CA SER A 117 -12.67 -19.16 -5.86
C SER A 117 -13.25 -20.54 -6.25
N GLU A 118 -14.21 -20.56 -7.17
CA GLU A 118 -14.80 -21.82 -7.69
C GLU A 118 -13.77 -22.70 -8.39
N LYS A 119 -12.84 -22.08 -9.12
CA LYS A 119 -11.74 -22.76 -9.80
C LYS A 119 -10.42 -22.42 -9.14
N LYS A 120 -9.51 -23.38 -9.05
CA LYS A 120 -8.15 -23.15 -8.61
C LYS A 120 -7.51 -22.07 -9.48
N GLN A 121 -6.95 -21.06 -8.88
CA GLN A 121 -6.23 -19.98 -9.55
C GLN A 121 -4.76 -19.99 -9.15
N ARG A 122 -3.92 -19.41 -9.99
CA ARG A 122 -2.47 -19.29 -9.76
C ARG A 122 -2.08 -17.83 -9.83
N LEU A 123 -1.41 -17.33 -8.80
CA LEU A 123 -0.91 -15.98 -8.76
C LEU A 123 0.61 -15.97 -8.65
N GLY A 124 1.26 -15.18 -9.50
CA GLY A 124 2.72 -15.05 -9.50
C GLY A 124 3.21 -14.06 -8.47
N VAL A 125 4.18 -14.47 -7.66
CA VAL A 125 4.92 -13.61 -6.74
C VAL A 125 6.32 -13.42 -7.32
N ILE A 126 6.54 -12.32 -8.04
CA ILE A 126 7.79 -12.07 -8.78
C ILE A 126 8.74 -11.29 -7.88
N GLY A 127 9.79 -11.97 -7.39
CA GLY A 127 10.85 -11.40 -6.57
C GLY A 127 10.56 -11.34 -5.07
N MET A 128 9.53 -12.00 -4.58
CA MET A 128 9.11 -11.98 -3.18
C MET A 128 8.53 -10.63 -2.71
N PRO A 129 7.87 -10.55 -1.54
CA PRO A 129 7.45 -9.29 -0.93
C PRO A 129 8.62 -8.36 -0.63
N SER A 130 8.42 -7.07 -0.73
CA SER A 130 9.41 -6.06 -0.36
C SER A 130 9.63 -6.03 1.16
N ASP A 131 10.86 -5.72 1.58
CA ASP A 131 11.28 -5.82 3.00
C ASP A 131 10.57 -4.83 3.93
N TRP A 132 9.99 -3.77 3.36
CA TRP A 132 9.20 -2.78 4.12
C TRP A 132 7.75 -3.19 4.36
N LEU A 133 7.25 -4.23 3.71
CA LEU A 133 5.89 -4.76 3.92
C LEU A 133 5.85 -5.65 5.17
N ILE A 134 6.22 -5.10 6.33
CA ILE A 134 6.44 -5.82 7.58
C ILE A 134 5.17 -6.35 8.26
N ALA A 135 4.00 -5.86 7.87
CA ALA A 135 2.70 -6.31 8.35
C ALA A 135 1.86 -7.00 7.27
N SER A 136 2.40 -7.15 6.05
CA SER A 136 1.70 -7.65 4.87
C SER A 136 2.10 -9.09 4.50
N HIS A 137 2.45 -9.91 5.51
CA HIS A 137 2.79 -11.31 5.30
C HIS A 137 1.55 -12.19 5.12
N VAL A 138 1.69 -13.26 4.33
CA VAL A 138 0.68 -14.30 4.14
C VAL A 138 1.27 -15.69 4.34
N ASP A 139 0.46 -16.64 4.83
CA ASP A 139 0.78 -18.06 4.76
C ASP A 139 0.21 -18.64 3.46
N TYR A 140 1.07 -19.18 2.59
CA TYR A 140 0.68 -19.73 1.28
C TYR A 140 -0.33 -20.88 1.40
N LYS A 141 -0.23 -21.68 2.47
CA LYS A 141 -1.17 -22.80 2.71
C LYS A 141 -2.54 -22.27 3.14
N ASP A 142 -2.54 -21.18 3.92
CA ASP A 142 -3.79 -20.55 4.33
C ASP A 142 -4.50 -19.88 3.16
N VAL A 143 -3.75 -19.23 2.26
CA VAL A 143 -4.28 -18.67 1.01
C VAL A 143 -4.88 -19.77 0.13
N LEU A 144 -4.16 -20.88 -0.07
CA LEU A 144 -4.66 -22.00 -0.85
C LEU A 144 -5.94 -22.59 -0.25
N ARG A 145 -5.97 -22.74 1.08
CA ARG A 145 -7.12 -23.32 1.79
C ARG A 145 -8.34 -22.40 1.77
N ALA A 146 -8.16 -21.10 2.04
CA ALA A 146 -9.25 -20.15 2.18
C ALA A 146 -9.76 -19.65 0.82
N MET A 147 -8.88 -19.48 -0.17
CA MET A 147 -9.21 -18.80 -1.42
C MET A 147 -9.15 -19.71 -2.65
N ASN A 148 -8.69 -20.96 -2.53
CA ASN A 148 -8.39 -21.87 -3.64
C ASN A 148 -7.40 -21.23 -4.64
N ILE A 149 -6.41 -20.46 -4.11
CA ILE A 149 -5.38 -19.76 -4.86
C ILE A 149 -4.01 -20.36 -4.52
N GLU A 150 -3.28 -20.78 -5.54
CA GLU A 150 -1.87 -21.19 -5.45
C GLU A 150 -0.97 -19.97 -5.70
N LEU A 151 -0.14 -19.61 -4.74
CA LEU A 151 0.91 -18.62 -4.93
C LEU A 151 2.15 -19.30 -5.52
N VAL A 152 2.68 -18.74 -6.60
CA VAL A 152 3.81 -19.27 -7.34
C VAL A 152 4.96 -18.29 -7.27
N ASP A 153 6.02 -18.67 -6.54
CA ASP A 153 7.23 -17.86 -6.47
C ASP A 153 7.98 -17.90 -7.81
N ILE A 154 8.26 -16.73 -8.34
CA ILE A 154 8.99 -16.52 -9.58
C ILE A 154 10.22 -15.67 -9.23
N PRO A 155 11.45 -16.17 -9.48
CA PRO A 155 12.64 -15.40 -9.20
C PRO A 155 12.64 -14.05 -9.93
N ILE A 156 13.11 -12.99 -9.26
CA ILE A 156 13.18 -11.64 -9.87
C ILE A 156 14.10 -11.63 -11.10
N GLU A 157 15.04 -12.55 -11.16
CA GLU A 157 15.95 -12.77 -12.28
C GLU A 157 15.21 -13.05 -13.59
N GLU A 158 14.00 -13.59 -13.51
CA GLU A 158 13.16 -13.77 -14.69
C GLU A 158 12.80 -12.44 -15.38
N VAL A 159 12.85 -11.33 -14.64
CA VAL A 159 12.66 -9.98 -15.18
C VAL A 159 14.00 -9.24 -15.31
N THR A 160 14.86 -9.28 -14.29
CA THR A 160 16.12 -8.52 -14.30
C THR A 160 17.14 -9.04 -15.31
N ARG A 161 17.01 -10.27 -15.81
CA ARG A 161 17.83 -10.78 -16.93
C ARG A 161 17.63 -10.03 -18.26
N LEU A 162 16.63 -9.15 -18.36
CA LEU A 162 16.53 -8.20 -19.47
C LEU A 162 17.77 -7.30 -19.56
N GLY A 163 18.49 -7.11 -18.44
CA GLY A 163 19.56 -6.14 -18.32
C GLY A 163 19.03 -4.71 -18.41
N GLU A 164 19.92 -3.76 -18.61
CA GLU A 164 19.55 -2.34 -18.77
C GLU A 164 18.73 -2.15 -20.07
N VAL A 165 17.55 -1.55 -19.93
CA VAL A 165 16.66 -1.21 -21.04
C VAL A 165 16.62 0.31 -21.27
N ASP A 166 15.96 0.74 -22.33
CA ASP A 166 15.67 2.15 -22.55
C ASP A 166 14.97 2.76 -21.31
N PRO A 167 15.42 3.92 -20.78
CA PRO A 167 14.86 4.48 -19.55
C PRO A 167 13.45 5.06 -19.72
N GLY A 168 12.95 5.19 -20.94
CA GLY A 168 11.62 5.71 -21.27
C GLY A 168 10.60 4.61 -21.53
N MET A 169 9.54 4.99 -22.25
CA MET A 169 8.40 4.13 -22.56
C MET A 169 8.81 2.85 -23.31
N LYS A 170 9.81 2.89 -24.20
CA LYS A 170 10.26 1.69 -24.92
C LYS A 170 10.73 0.59 -23.96
N GLY A 171 11.51 0.94 -22.95
CA GLY A 171 11.94 -0.02 -21.94
C GLY A 171 10.80 -0.48 -21.03
N ALA A 172 9.87 0.42 -20.68
CA ALA A 172 8.68 0.03 -19.94
C ALA A 172 7.82 -1.00 -20.71
N GLU A 173 7.71 -0.87 -22.05
CA GLU A 173 7.04 -1.86 -22.90
C GLU A 173 7.80 -3.21 -22.97
N VAL A 174 9.11 -3.21 -22.90
CA VAL A 174 9.90 -4.46 -22.80
C VAL A 174 9.60 -5.19 -21.49
N ILE A 175 9.53 -4.46 -20.38
CA ILE A 175 9.15 -5.04 -19.06
C ILE A 175 7.72 -5.60 -19.12
N TYR A 176 6.78 -4.85 -19.69
CA TYR A 176 5.40 -5.32 -19.86
C TYR A 176 5.34 -6.61 -20.68
N ALA A 177 6.01 -6.66 -21.84
CA ALA A 177 6.06 -7.85 -22.68
C ALA A 177 6.60 -9.06 -21.90
N ARG A 178 7.66 -8.85 -21.09
CA ARG A 178 8.24 -9.90 -20.25
C ARG A 178 7.27 -10.40 -19.18
N LEU A 179 6.55 -9.51 -18.51
CA LEU A 179 5.53 -9.90 -17.54
C LEU A 179 4.39 -10.69 -18.20
N LYS A 180 3.95 -10.30 -19.40
CA LYS A 180 2.95 -11.05 -20.18
C LYS A 180 3.43 -12.46 -20.52
N GLU A 181 4.70 -12.62 -20.90
CA GLU A 181 5.28 -13.95 -21.14
C GLU A 181 5.24 -14.82 -19.87
N LEU A 182 5.59 -14.24 -18.70
CA LEU A 182 5.54 -14.96 -17.42
C LEU A 182 4.11 -15.34 -17.04
N VAL A 183 3.14 -14.43 -17.24
CA VAL A 183 1.72 -14.73 -17.04
C VAL A 183 1.28 -15.94 -17.86
N ALA A 184 1.64 -15.98 -19.15
CA ALA A 184 1.30 -17.10 -20.03
C ALA A 184 2.09 -18.38 -19.68
N GLN A 185 3.39 -18.26 -19.41
CA GLN A 185 4.28 -19.39 -19.10
C GLN A 185 3.85 -20.16 -17.85
N TYR A 186 3.42 -19.43 -16.80
CA TYR A 186 3.04 -20.02 -15.52
C TYR A 186 1.52 -20.19 -15.34
N ASP A 187 0.72 -19.87 -16.38
CA ASP A 187 -0.76 -19.88 -16.34
C ASP A 187 -1.32 -19.07 -15.16
N LEU A 188 -0.93 -17.80 -15.07
CA LEU A 188 -1.27 -16.92 -13.94
C LEU A 188 -2.53 -16.11 -14.22
N GLN A 189 -3.36 -15.95 -13.18
CA GLN A 189 -4.55 -15.10 -13.21
C GLN A 189 -4.33 -13.73 -12.58
N GLY A 190 -3.15 -13.52 -11.99
CA GLY A 190 -2.70 -12.25 -11.44
C GLY A 190 -1.23 -12.34 -11.01
N VAL A 191 -0.59 -11.19 -10.77
CA VAL A 191 0.83 -11.11 -10.40
C VAL A 191 1.07 -10.01 -9.38
N THR A 192 2.10 -10.18 -8.55
CA THR A 192 2.73 -9.05 -7.86
C THR A 192 4.22 -9.02 -8.17
N LEU A 193 4.80 -7.83 -8.27
CA LEU A 193 6.18 -7.60 -8.70
C LEU A 193 6.94 -6.80 -7.65
N ARG A 194 8.10 -7.30 -7.21
CA ARG A 194 9.09 -6.55 -6.41
C ARG A 194 9.78 -5.51 -7.31
N CYS A 195 9.06 -4.43 -7.62
CA CYS A 195 9.40 -3.49 -8.69
C CYS A 195 10.67 -2.67 -8.42
N PHE A 196 11.04 -2.44 -7.16
CA PHE A 196 12.25 -1.68 -6.80
C PHE A 196 13.55 -2.37 -7.21
N ASP A 197 13.56 -3.69 -7.30
CA ASP A 197 14.74 -4.44 -7.76
C ASP A 197 15.06 -4.16 -9.26
N LEU A 198 14.08 -3.67 -10.03
CA LEU A 198 14.31 -3.27 -11.42
C LEU A 198 15.13 -1.98 -11.52
N LEU A 199 15.08 -1.10 -10.53
CA LEU A 199 15.73 0.21 -10.57
C LEU A 199 17.25 0.12 -10.74
N THR A 200 17.87 -0.87 -10.12
CA THR A 200 19.33 -1.03 -10.13
C THR A 200 19.83 -1.76 -11.37
N THR A 201 19.11 -2.78 -11.84
CA THR A 201 19.55 -3.68 -12.91
C THR A 201 18.94 -3.30 -14.26
N VAL A 202 17.63 -3.07 -14.29
CA VAL A 202 16.89 -2.80 -15.53
C VAL A 202 16.89 -1.32 -15.89
N LYS A 203 17.13 -0.43 -14.90
CA LYS A 203 17.13 1.02 -15.02
C LYS A 203 15.80 1.61 -15.51
N ASN A 204 14.72 0.91 -15.20
CA ASN A 204 13.35 1.34 -15.47
C ASN A 204 12.43 0.80 -14.38
N THR A 205 11.12 1.03 -14.46
CA THR A 205 10.12 0.70 -13.44
C THR A 205 9.06 -0.27 -13.97
N GLY A 206 8.39 -0.98 -13.04
CA GLY A 206 7.26 -1.84 -13.36
C GLY A 206 5.92 -1.11 -13.53
N CYS A 207 5.85 0.20 -13.27
CA CYS A 207 4.58 0.94 -13.14
C CYS A 207 3.67 0.82 -14.37
N ILE A 208 4.22 1.02 -15.58
CA ILE A 208 3.48 0.89 -16.85
C ILE A 208 3.04 -0.56 -17.08
N ALA A 209 3.92 -1.51 -16.80
CA ALA A 209 3.61 -2.93 -17.01
C ALA A 209 2.46 -3.39 -16.12
N LEU A 210 2.46 -3.01 -14.83
CA LEU A 210 1.39 -3.32 -13.88
C LEU A 210 0.07 -2.62 -14.24
N SER A 211 0.15 -1.35 -14.66
CA SER A 211 -1.01 -0.60 -15.16
C SER A 211 -1.68 -1.32 -16.33
N LYS A 212 -0.91 -1.69 -17.35
CA LYS A 212 -1.41 -2.36 -18.56
C LYS A 212 -1.99 -3.75 -18.26
N LEU A 213 -1.36 -4.53 -17.38
CA LEU A 213 -1.91 -5.81 -16.95
C LEU A 213 -3.28 -5.64 -16.27
N ASN A 214 -3.42 -4.64 -15.39
CA ASN A 214 -4.71 -4.33 -14.76
C ASN A 214 -5.75 -3.90 -15.80
N ASP A 215 -5.40 -3.08 -16.80
CA ASP A 215 -6.29 -2.69 -17.90
C ASP A 215 -6.78 -3.90 -18.73
N GLU A 216 -5.92 -4.92 -18.87
CA GLU A 216 -6.28 -6.17 -19.53
C GLU A 216 -7.08 -7.14 -18.64
N GLY A 217 -7.40 -6.71 -17.43
CA GLY A 217 -8.13 -7.51 -16.44
C GLY A 217 -7.27 -8.59 -15.79
N ILE A 218 -5.96 -8.45 -15.77
CA ILE A 218 -5.04 -9.29 -15.01
C ILE A 218 -4.61 -8.51 -13.77
N PRO A 219 -5.16 -8.80 -12.56
CA PRO A 219 -4.77 -8.13 -11.34
C PRO A 219 -3.25 -8.11 -11.16
N ALA A 220 -2.69 -6.92 -11.01
CA ALA A 220 -1.25 -6.74 -10.96
C ALA A 220 -0.89 -5.72 -9.87
N ALA A 221 -0.34 -6.22 -8.77
CA ALA A 221 0.06 -5.43 -7.61
C ALA A 221 1.55 -5.07 -7.66
N CYS A 222 1.89 -3.92 -7.08
CA CYS A 222 3.25 -3.43 -6.93
C CYS A 222 3.91 -3.93 -5.63
N GLU A 223 5.23 -3.81 -5.55
CA GLU A 223 6.05 -4.02 -4.35
C GLU A 223 6.06 -5.45 -3.80
N GLY A 224 5.61 -6.44 -4.57
CA GLY A 224 5.47 -7.81 -4.07
C GLY A 224 4.34 -7.96 -3.05
N ASP A 225 3.41 -7.00 -2.94
CA ASP A 225 2.32 -7.02 -1.96
C ASP A 225 1.27 -8.08 -2.32
N ILE A 226 1.36 -9.23 -1.64
CA ILE A 226 0.43 -10.34 -1.82
C ILE A 226 -0.97 -10.00 -1.29
N PRO A 227 -1.17 -9.45 -0.07
CA PRO A 227 -2.50 -9.04 0.40
C PRO A 227 -3.22 -8.08 -0.55
N THR A 228 -2.49 -7.15 -1.16
CA THR A 228 -3.07 -6.24 -2.15
C THR A 228 -3.47 -6.98 -3.43
N LEU A 229 -2.65 -7.91 -3.92
CA LEU A 229 -3.03 -8.76 -5.05
C LEU A 229 -4.29 -9.59 -4.73
N LEU A 230 -4.37 -10.22 -3.55
CA LEU A 230 -5.55 -10.95 -3.10
C LEU A 230 -6.79 -10.04 -3.00
N THR A 231 -6.61 -8.80 -2.52
CA THR A 231 -7.68 -7.79 -2.50
C THR A 231 -8.17 -7.48 -3.92
N MET A 232 -7.26 -7.26 -4.87
CA MET A 232 -7.62 -7.03 -6.29
C MET A 232 -8.36 -8.24 -6.89
N MET A 233 -7.96 -9.47 -6.53
CA MET A 233 -8.67 -10.68 -6.99
C MET A 233 -10.11 -10.73 -6.50
N ILE A 234 -10.35 -10.37 -5.22
CA ILE A 234 -11.70 -10.29 -4.66
C ILE A 234 -12.48 -9.14 -5.34
N CYS A 235 -11.90 -7.96 -5.48
CA CYS A 235 -12.54 -6.83 -6.15
C CYS A 235 -13.00 -7.20 -7.56
N LYS A 236 -12.10 -7.77 -8.36
CA LYS A 236 -12.42 -8.26 -9.70
C LYS A 236 -13.54 -9.30 -9.70
N LYS A 237 -13.50 -10.29 -8.80
CA LYS A 237 -14.54 -11.32 -8.66
C LYS A 237 -15.90 -10.72 -8.35
N MET A 238 -15.97 -9.76 -7.42
CA MET A 238 -17.23 -9.22 -6.92
C MET A 238 -17.83 -8.13 -7.80
N THR A 239 -17.00 -7.40 -8.53
CA THR A 239 -17.45 -6.18 -9.22
C THR A 239 -17.14 -6.16 -10.70
N GLY A 240 -16.07 -6.84 -11.15
CA GLY A 240 -15.54 -6.74 -12.50
C GLY A 240 -14.78 -5.44 -12.78
N GLU A 241 -14.70 -4.53 -11.80
CA GLU A 241 -14.06 -3.22 -11.95
C GLU A 241 -12.53 -3.31 -12.02
N LEU A 242 -11.91 -2.31 -12.65
CA LEU A 242 -10.48 -2.10 -12.62
C LEU A 242 -10.02 -1.72 -11.21
N CYS A 243 -8.85 -2.20 -10.81
CA CYS A 243 -8.30 -2.03 -9.47
C CYS A 243 -7.11 -1.09 -9.48
N PHE A 244 -7.17 -0.02 -8.69
CA PHE A 244 -6.05 0.90 -8.48
C PHE A 244 -5.48 0.70 -7.07
N GLN A 245 -4.24 0.23 -6.97
CA GLN A 245 -3.48 0.17 -5.71
C GLN A 245 -3.12 1.57 -5.26
N VAL A 246 -3.37 1.91 -4.00
CA VAL A 246 -3.15 3.25 -3.46
C VAL A 246 -2.51 3.23 -2.08
N ASN A 247 -1.61 4.19 -1.82
CA ASN A 247 -1.02 4.50 -0.52
C ASN A 247 -1.77 5.66 0.12
N PRO A 248 -2.24 5.59 1.38
CA PRO A 248 -2.60 6.76 2.13
C PRO A 248 -1.37 7.69 2.29
N ALA A 249 -1.53 8.96 1.93
CA ALA A 249 -0.48 9.97 2.00
C ALA A 249 -0.77 11.04 3.07
N ARG A 250 -2.05 11.44 3.21
CA ARG A 250 -2.50 12.38 4.25
C ARG A 250 -3.88 12.01 4.74
N ILE A 251 -4.15 12.31 6.00
CA ILE A 251 -5.44 12.11 6.65
C ILE A 251 -5.78 13.41 7.39
N GLN A 252 -7.00 13.91 7.15
CA GLN A 252 -7.58 15.04 7.86
C GLN A 252 -8.64 14.57 8.87
N ALA A 253 -8.79 15.29 9.95
CA ALA A 253 -9.73 14.95 11.01
C ALA A 253 -11.20 14.90 10.55
N ASN A 254 -11.54 15.65 9.49
CA ASN A 254 -12.88 15.67 8.90
C ASN A 254 -13.18 14.43 8.01
N GLY A 255 -12.24 13.49 7.86
CA GLY A 255 -12.38 12.30 7.02
C GLY A 255 -11.92 12.48 5.56
N GLU A 256 -11.41 13.65 5.18
CA GLU A 256 -10.73 13.80 3.88
C GLU A 256 -9.36 13.11 3.91
N MET A 257 -9.07 12.34 2.87
CA MET A 257 -7.83 11.59 2.77
C MET A 257 -7.22 11.72 1.38
N LEU A 258 -5.90 11.93 1.34
CA LEU A 258 -5.12 11.89 0.11
C LEU A 258 -4.52 10.50 -0.06
N PHE A 259 -4.77 9.90 -1.22
CA PHE A 259 -4.14 8.66 -1.64
C PHE A 259 -3.27 8.89 -2.87
N ALA A 260 -2.19 8.13 -3.00
CA ALA A 260 -1.29 8.25 -4.12
C ALA A 260 -0.69 6.91 -4.54
N HIS A 261 -0.45 6.69 -5.83
CA HIS A 261 0.36 5.61 -6.38
C HIS A 261 0.81 5.89 -7.81
N CYS A 262 1.69 5.02 -8.36
CA CYS A 262 2.28 5.19 -9.70
C CYS A 262 1.73 4.20 -10.76
N THR A 263 0.87 3.26 -10.39
CA THR A 263 0.42 2.11 -11.22
C THR A 263 -1.05 2.21 -11.63
N LEU A 264 -1.56 3.43 -11.83
CA LEU A 264 -2.96 3.65 -12.22
C LEU A 264 -3.29 2.91 -13.53
N PRO A 265 -4.33 2.05 -13.57
CA PRO A 265 -4.87 1.54 -14.83
C PRO A 265 -5.41 2.69 -15.69
N LEU A 266 -5.01 2.75 -16.96
CA LEU A 266 -5.40 3.85 -17.84
C LEU A 266 -6.90 3.85 -18.17
N GLY A 267 -7.55 2.70 -18.11
CA GLY A 267 -9.02 2.60 -18.26
C GLY A 267 -9.81 3.29 -17.15
N MET A 268 -9.17 3.68 -16.04
CA MET A 268 -9.82 4.43 -14.95
C MET A 268 -9.67 5.95 -15.08
N THR A 269 -8.82 6.45 -15.98
CA THR A 269 -8.47 7.88 -16.07
C THR A 269 -9.15 8.59 -17.22
N GLU A 270 -9.51 9.85 -17.02
CA GLU A 270 -9.98 10.76 -18.08
C GLU A 270 -8.82 11.40 -18.84
N LYS A 271 -7.73 11.67 -18.12
CA LYS A 271 -6.51 12.27 -18.64
C LYS A 271 -5.30 11.68 -17.92
N HIS A 272 -4.23 11.49 -18.65
CA HIS A 272 -2.98 11.06 -18.05
C HIS A 272 -1.78 11.64 -18.78
N GLU A 273 -0.67 11.68 -18.08
CA GLU A 273 0.65 11.95 -18.61
C GLU A 273 1.67 10.96 -18.04
N TYR A 274 2.75 10.77 -18.76
CA TYR A 274 3.86 9.95 -18.31
C TYR A 274 4.94 10.82 -17.71
N THR A 275 5.43 10.41 -16.55
CA THR A 275 6.47 11.12 -15.80
C THR A 275 7.46 10.10 -15.25
N THR A 276 8.51 10.56 -14.55
CA THR A 276 9.45 9.65 -13.86
C THR A 276 8.83 9.10 -12.57
N HIS A 277 9.26 7.92 -12.15
CA HIS A 277 8.90 7.37 -10.85
C HIS A 277 9.33 8.32 -9.72
N PHE A 278 8.46 8.50 -8.73
CA PHE A 278 8.66 9.49 -7.68
C PHE A 278 9.97 9.27 -6.91
N GLU A 279 10.13 8.12 -6.29
CA GLU A 279 11.23 7.87 -5.36
C GLU A 279 12.59 7.72 -6.04
N SER A 280 12.61 7.17 -7.25
CA SER A 280 13.87 6.91 -7.95
C SER A 280 14.24 8.00 -8.97
N GLY A 281 13.29 8.80 -9.42
CA GLY A 281 13.48 9.79 -10.48
C GLY A 281 13.77 9.21 -11.87
N ILE A 282 13.72 7.87 -12.04
CA ILE A 282 13.98 7.17 -13.31
C ILE A 282 12.76 6.39 -13.78
N GLY A 283 12.84 5.83 -14.99
CA GLY A 283 11.78 5.02 -15.57
C GLY A 283 10.52 5.82 -15.86
N VAL A 284 9.41 5.11 -16.03
CA VAL A 284 8.13 5.71 -16.40
C VAL A 284 7.05 5.36 -15.38
N ALA A 285 6.35 6.38 -14.90
CA ALA A 285 5.20 6.29 -14.01
C ALA A 285 4.01 7.07 -14.60
N ILE A 286 2.82 6.84 -14.05
CA ILE A 286 1.58 7.46 -14.53
C ILE A 286 1.14 8.52 -13.53
N HIS A 287 0.90 9.72 -14.03
CA HIS A 287 0.08 10.74 -13.42
C HIS A 287 -1.25 10.80 -14.18
N GLY A 288 -2.36 10.55 -13.50
CA GLY A 288 -3.67 10.52 -14.13
C GLY A 288 -4.75 11.18 -13.28
N ASP A 289 -5.72 11.79 -13.97
CA ASP A 289 -6.93 12.34 -13.37
C ASP A 289 -8.06 11.30 -13.49
N LEU A 290 -8.56 10.86 -12.34
CA LEU A 290 -9.71 9.97 -12.27
C LEU A 290 -11.00 10.80 -12.26
N PRO A 291 -12.11 10.29 -12.84
CA PRO A 291 -13.44 10.91 -12.69
C PRO A 291 -13.80 11.07 -11.22
N THR A 292 -14.33 12.24 -10.86
CA THR A 292 -14.90 12.45 -9.51
C THR A 292 -16.20 11.63 -9.34
N GLY A 293 -16.58 11.37 -8.09
CA GLY A 293 -17.81 10.65 -7.73
C GLY A 293 -17.56 9.38 -6.93
N ASP A 294 -18.37 8.37 -7.18
CA ASP A 294 -18.50 7.17 -6.37
C ASP A 294 -17.36 6.17 -6.57
N TYR A 295 -16.76 5.75 -5.47
CA TYR A 295 -15.73 4.69 -5.42
C TYR A 295 -15.93 3.82 -4.19
N THR A 296 -15.24 2.68 -4.16
CA THR A 296 -15.12 1.81 -2.98
C THR A 296 -13.66 1.58 -2.67
N LEU A 297 -13.27 1.75 -1.42
CA LEU A 297 -11.93 1.46 -0.90
C LEU A 297 -11.94 0.09 -0.20
N VAL A 298 -11.06 -0.81 -0.61
CA VAL A 298 -11.03 -2.20 -0.15
C VAL A 298 -9.65 -2.60 0.32
N LYS A 299 -9.54 -3.37 1.41
CA LYS A 299 -8.29 -4.02 1.85
C LYS A 299 -8.59 -5.30 2.62
N LEU A 300 -7.98 -6.39 2.19
CA LEU A 300 -7.93 -7.67 2.91
C LEU A 300 -6.64 -7.77 3.73
N SER A 301 -6.73 -8.23 4.98
CA SER A 301 -5.54 -8.53 5.79
C SER A 301 -4.80 -9.78 5.28
N GLY A 302 -3.48 -9.87 5.55
CA GLY A 302 -2.65 -10.99 5.13
C GLY A 302 -3.10 -12.34 5.70
N ASP A 303 -3.69 -12.34 6.89
CA ASP A 303 -4.29 -13.54 7.53
C ASP A 303 -5.74 -13.81 7.06
N MET A 304 -6.28 -12.97 6.16
CA MET A 304 -7.63 -13.07 5.58
C MET A 304 -8.77 -13.01 6.62
N LYS A 305 -8.52 -12.48 7.82
CA LYS A 305 -9.53 -12.38 8.88
C LYS A 305 -10.20 -11.03 8.99
N ARG A 306 -9.58 -10.01 8.41
CA ARG A 306 -10.11 -8.64 8.41
C ARG A 306 -10.26 -8.14 6.97
N LEU A 307 -11.39 -7.52 6.71
CA LEU A 307 -11.69 -6.88 5.43
C LEU A 307 -12.22 -5.47 5.71
N LEU A 308 -11.57 -4.45 5.15
CA LEU A 308 -12.12 -3.14 4.95
C LEU A 308 -12.82 -3.13 3.59
N ALA A 309 -14.06 -2.69 3.54
CA ALA A 309 -14.74 -2.32 2.31
C ALA A 309 -15.70 -1.19 2.64
N ILE A 310 -15.45 0.00 2.11
CA ILE A 310 -16.20 1.22 2.39
C ILE A 310 -16.44 2.00 1.11
N ASP A 311 -17.66 2.50 0.95
CA ASP A 311 -17.99 3.43 -0.12
C ASP A 311 -17.46 4.82 0.22
N VAL A 312 -16.85 5.47 -0.75
CA VAL A 312 -16.17 6.75 -0.62
C VAL A 312 -16.48 7.65 -1.81
N GLU A 313 -16.27 8.95 -1.69
CA GLU A 313 -16.42 9.91 -2.76
C GLU A 313 -15.04 10.46 -3.18
N LEU A 314 -14.64 10.29 -4.44
CA LEU A 314 -13.48 10.95 -5.00
C LEU A 314 -13.85 12.39 -5.35
N GLU A 315 -13.29 13.35 -4.65
CA GLU A 315 -13.62 14.76 -4.78
C GLU A 315 -12.78 15.49 -5.83
N ARG A 316 -11.49 15.17 -5.88
CA ARG A 316 -10.54 15.85 -6.77
C ARG A 316 -9.24 15.08 -6.94
N CYS A 317 -8.57 15.30 -8.05
CA CYS A 317 -7.19 14.93 -8.28
C CYS A 317 -6.27 16.12 -8.02
N GLN A 318 -5.00 15.85 -7.70
CA GLN A 318 -3.97 16.87 -7.55
C GLN A 318 -2.61 16.32 -7.96
N PHE A 319 -1.60 17.18 -7.98
CA PHE A 319 -0.22 16.79 -8.17
C PHE A 319 0.71 17.54 -7.20
N GLU A 320 1.49 16.77 -6.44
CA GLU A 320 2.61 17.23 -5.65
C GLU A 320 3.85 16.41 -6.00
N SER A 321 4.98 17.05 -6.19
CA SER A 321 6.21 16.39 -6.67
C SER A 321 6.83 15.41 -5.67
N ASN A 322 6.52 15.55 -4.38
CA ASN A 322 7.04 14.77 -3.26
C ASN A 322 6.15 13.57 -2.86
N LEU A 323 5.24 13.15 -3.75
CA LEU A 323 4.38 11.99 -3.61
C LEU A 323 4.39 11.13 -4.89
N CYS A 324 3.89 9.91 -4.80
CA CYS A 324 3.59 9.08 -5.97
C CYS A 324 2.67 9.83 -6.95
N ARG A 325 2.79 9.54 -8.23
CA ARG A 325 2.40 10.45 -9.31
C ARG A 325 0.91 10.64 -9.49
N THR A 326 0.09 9.60 -9.39
CA THR A 326 -1.38 9.76 -9.38
C THR A 326 -1.84 10.00 -7.96
N GLN A 327 -2.56 11.10 -7.73
CA GLN A 327 -2.95 11.58 -6.41
C GLN A 327 -4.43 11.95 -6.40
N VAL A 328 -5.19 11.35 -5.47
CA VAL A 328 -6.63 11.53 -5.37
C VAL A 328 -7.03 11.87 -3.93
N TRP A 329 -7.86 12.90 -3.79
CA TRP A 329 -8.56 13.20 -2.55
C TRP A 329 -9.89 12.49 -2.52
N ILE A 330 -10.08 11.70 -1.49
CA ILE A 330 -11.34 11.04 -1.21
C ILE A 330 -11.95 11.57 0.07
N LYS A 331 -13.27 11.61 0.11
CA LYS A 331 -14.05 11.92 1.30
C LYS A 331 -14.54 10.64 1.93
N THR A 332 -14.26 10.50 3.21
CA THR A 332 -14.71 9.41 4.07
C THR A 332 -15.40 9.98 5.31
N THR A 333 -15.48 9.17 6.38
CA THR A 333 -15.97 9.63 7.67
C THR A 333 -14.83 9.79 8.67
N PRO A 334 -15.00 10.58 9.76
CA PRO A 334 -14.00 10.67 10.82
C PRO A 334 -13.63 9.30 11.43
N GLU A 335 -14.58 8.37 11.46
CA GLU A 335 -14.36 7.00 11.95
C GLU A 335 -13.38 6.24 11.05
N VAL A 336 -13.47 6.43 9.74
CA VAL A 336 -12.52 5.84 8.78
C VAL A 336 -11.14 6.46 8.95
N ALA A 337 -11.06 7.79 9.10
CA ALA A 337 -9.79 8.46 9.41
C ALA A 337 -9.16 7.89 10.69
N GLN A 338 -9.96 7.70 11.75
CA GLN A 338 -9.51 7.12 13.02
C GLN A 338 -9.02 5.67 12.85
N TYR A 339 -9.67 4.85 11.99
CA TYR A 339 -9.19 3.51 11.66
C TYR A 339 -7.74 3.57 11.14
N PHE A 340 -7.45 4.42 10.15
CA PHE A 340 -6.11 4.55 9.62
C PHE A 340 -5.09 5.00 10.67
N LEU A 341 -5.48 5.92 11.55
CA LEU A 341 -4.57 6.47 12.57
C LEU A 341 -4.31 5.52 13.74
N THR A 342 -5.14 4.47 13.95
CA THR A 342 -5.07 3.66 15.17
C THR A 342 -5.05 2.15 14.97
N ASN A 343 -5.72 1.62 13.94
CA ASN A 343 -5.84 0.18 13.72
C ASN A 343 -5.97 -0.21 12.24
N PRO A 344 -5.08 0.26 11.35
CA PRO A 344 -5.14 -0.03 9.92
C PRO A 344 -4.92 -1.52 9.62
N ILE A 345 -5.30 -1.92 8.42
CA ILE A 345 -4.85 -3.16 7.79
C ILE A 345 -3.70 -2.78 6.85
N ALA A 346 -2.48 -2.75 7.37
CA ALA A 346 -1.26 -2.44 6.62
C ALA A 346 -1.35 -1.12 5.81
N ASN A 347 -0.54 -0.96 4.77
CA ASN A 347 -0.44 0.26 3.98
C ASN A 347 -1.38 0.26 2.77
N HIS A 348 -1.05 -0.53 1.74
CA HIS A 348 -1.75 -0.46 0.46
C HIS A 348 -3.23 -0.83 0.57
N HIS A 349 -4.06 -0.03 -0.07
CA HIS A 349 -5.47 -0.30 -0.28
C HIS A 349 -5.77 -0.38 -1.78
N VAL A 350 -6.97 -0.83 -2.13
CA VAL A 350 -7.43 -0.92 -3.52
C VAL A 350 -8.64 -0.03 -3.70
N LEU A 351 -8.56 0.90 -4.65
CA LEU A 351 -9.66 1.78 -5.05
C LEU A 351 -10.31 1.23 -6.33
N ILE A 352 -11.63 1.07 -6.31
CA ILE A 352 -12.44 0.63 -7.46
C ILE A 352 -13.57 1.64 -7.70
N LYS A 353 -13.98 1.83 -8.95
CA LYS A 353 -15.05 2.76 -9.30
C LYS A 353 -16.42 2.21 -8.89
N GLY A 354 -17.30 3.09 -8.40
CA GLY A 354 -18.67 2.75 -8.00
C GLY A 354 -18.80 2.38 -6.51
N HIS A 355 -20.04 2.40 -6.01
CA HIS A 355 -20.40 1.99 -4.66
C HIS A 355 -20.67 0.50 -4.61
N HIS A 356 -19.82 -0.27 -3.97
CA HIS A 356 -19.85 -1.72 -3.94
C HIS A 356 -19.73 -2.32 -2.53
N GLU A 357 -19.68 -1.51 -1.48
CA GLU A 357 -19.50 -1.96 -0.09
C GLU A 357 -20.44 -3.13 0.27
N ALA A 358 -21.71 -3.04 -0.13
CA ALA A 358 -22.69 -4.07 0.15
C ALA A 358 -22.32 -5.45 -0.42
N LYS A 359 -21.56 -5.52 -1.53
CA LYS A 359 -21.11 -6.79 -2.13
C LYS A 359 -20.05 -7.51 -1.30
N PHE A 360 -19.34 -6.78 -0.43
CA PHE A 360 -18.26 -7.32 0.41
C PHE A 360 -18.70 -7.67 1.82
N ARG A 361 -19.91 -7.30 2.22
CA ARG A 361 -20.47 -7.54 3.57
C ARG A 361 -21.27 -8.84 3.69
N ASN A 362 -21.50 -9.56 2.60
CA ASN A 362 -22.36 -10.76 2.55
C ASN A 362 -21.54 -12.05 2.55
#